data_d0b06bffa950d5d6afd95868ce98231f
#
_entry.id   d0b06bffa950d5d6afd95868ce98231f
#
_cell.length_a   1.000
_cell.length_b   1.000
_cell.length_c   1.000
_cell.angle_alpha   90.00
_cell.angle_beta   90.00
_cell.angle_gamma   90.00
#
_symmetry.space_group_name_H-M   'P 1'
#
loop_
_entity.id
_entity.type
_entity.pdbx_description
1 polymer ?
#
loop_
_entity_poly.entity_id
_entity_poly.type
_entity_poly.pdbx_seq_one_letter_code
_entity_poly.pdbx_strand_id
1 'polypeptide(L)'
;LSGSEILYLSEVRSEHAVSLITEVGVRLSAARTASGRIMLAHLPQAEAKAALSTSGLHKSWREIKERLELFQRRGWAEEIEEVSRGQRSIAVAIVDHLQRPAASLAVTYRVDVAENEQAVDAAIAVLIKAAKSISQRMYGTDTKAQ
;
A
#
# COMPACT_ATOMS: atom_id res chain seq x y z
N LEU A 1 4.53 7.27 5.40
CA LEU A 1 3.89 8.36 4.69
C LEU A 1 4.42 9.69 5.20
N SER A 2 4.78 10.59 4.30
CA SER A 2 5.27 11.94 4.61
C SER A 2 4.60 12.93 3.65
N GLY A 3 3.57 13.65 4.12
CA GLY A 3 2.75 14.49 3.27
C GLY A 3 2.08 13.68 2.15
N SER A 4 2.34 14.04 0.90
CA SER A 4 1.81 13.36 -0.30
C SER A 4 2.70 12.22 -0.83
N GLU A 5 3.77 11.87 -0.11
CA GLU A 5 4.76 10.89 -0.56
C GLU A 5 4.93 9.74 0.42
N ILE A 6 5.32 8.59 -0.09
CA ILE A 6 5.85 7.47 0.69
C ILE A 6 7.37 7.42 0.54
N LEU A 7 8.04 6.95 1.60
CA LEU A 7 9.46 6.69 1.63
C LEU A 7 9.69 5.18 1.76
N TYR A 8 10.48 4.60 0.87
CA TYR A 8 10.87 3.19 0.96
C TYR A 8 12.00 3.01 1.98
N LEU A 9 11.75 2.18 2.99
CA LEU A 9 12.67 1.96 4.12
C LEU A 9 13.47 0.67 3.99
N SER A 10 12.93 -0.33 3.32
CA SER A 10 13.54 -1.64 3.15
C SER A 10 12.99 -2.32 1.91
N GLU A 11 13.81 -3.14 1.28
CA GLU A 11 13.42 -3.99 0.17
C GLU A 11 14.05 -5.37 0.30
N VAL A 12 13.36 -6.38 -0.20
CA VAL A 12 13.89 -7.72 -0.41
C VAL A 12 13.66 -8.08 -1.86
N ARG A 13 14.73 -8.35 -2.58
CA ARG A 13 14.67 -8.74 -4.00
C ARG A 13 14.67 -10.25 -4.13
N SER A 14 13.82 -10.78 -4.99
CA SER A 14 13.97 -12.18 -5.42
C SER A 14 15.17 -12.30 -6.36
N GLU A 15 15.76 -13.48 -6.43
CA GLU A 15 16.90 -13.77 -7.33
C GLU A 15 16.57 -13.53 -8.81
N HIS A 16 15.29 -13.53 -9.16
CA HIS A 16 14.77 -13.32 -10.52
C HIS A 16 14.15 -11.93 -10.73
N ALA A 17 14.29 -11.01 -9.76
CA ALA A 17 13.73 -9.68 -9.88
C ALA A 17 14.47 -8.87 -10.96
N VAL A 18 13.77 -8.50 -12.00
CA VAL A 18 14.19 -7.43 -12.91
C VAL A 18 14.19 -6.12 -12.10
N SER A 19 15.17 -5.24 -12.34
CA SER A 19 15.38 -3.97 -11.63
C SER A 19 14.07 -3.30 -11.20
N LEU A 20 13.87 -3.21 -9.87
CA LEU A 20 12.75 -2.48 -9.30
C LEU A 20 13.11 -1.00 -9.17
N ILE A 21 12.15 -0.13 -9.44
CA ILE A 21 12.32 1.33 -9.32
C ILE A 21 12.35 1.78 -7.85
N THR A 22 12.06 0.86 -6.92
CA THR A 22 11.89 1.15 -5.50
C THR A 22 13.15 0.79 -4.72
N GLU A 23 14.17 1.63 -4.81
CA GLU A 23 15.33 1.52 -3.93
C GLU A 23 15.04 2.17 -2.55
N VAL A 24 15.74 1.69 -1.51
CA VAL A 24 15.68 2.29 -0.18
C VAL A 24 16.06 3.79 -0.26
N GLY A 25 15.26 4.63 0.37
CA GLY A 25 15.43 6.08 0.34
C GLY A 25 14.66 6.80 -0.78
N VAL A 26 14.13 6.06 -1.76
CA VAL A 26 13.30 6.66 -2.83
C VAL A 26 11.96 7.14 -2.24
N ARG A 27 11.53 8.31 -2.73
CA ARG A 27 10.22 8.90 -2.44
C ARG A 27 9.35 8.84 -3.69
N LEU A 28 8.12 8.36 -3.54
CA LEU A 28 7.14 8.30 -4.60
C LEU A 28 5.79 8.85 -4.13
N SER A 29 4.99 9.31 -5.08
CA SER A 29 3.63 9.79 -4.80
C SER A 29 2.78 8.73 -4.11
N ALA A 30 2.21 9.07 -2.95
CA ALA A 30 1.30 8.19 -2.23
C ALA A 30 0.03 7.87 -3.05
N ALA A 31 -0.41 8.80 -3.87
CA ALA A 31 -1.59 8.63 -4.70
C ALA A 31 -1.41 7.63 -5.85
N ARG A 32 -0.17 7.43 -6.31
CA ARG A 32 0.15 6.55 -7.46
C ARG A 32 0.65 5.18 -7.05
N THR A 33 1.09 5.00 -5.81
CA THR A 33 1.64 3.73 -5.31
C THR A 33 0.60 2.92 -4.55
N ALA A 34 0.67 1.60 -4.60
CA ALA A 34 -0.16 0.73 -3.78
C ALA A 34 0.05 0.98 -2.28
N SER A 35 1.32 1.12 -1.87
CA SER A 35 1.72 1.46 -0.50
C SER A 35 1.10 2.76 0.01
N GLY A 36 1.18 3.82 -0.79
CA GLY A 36 0.60 5.10 -0.44
C GLY A 36 -0.92 5.05 -0.36
N ARG A 37 -1.56 4.39 -1.31
CA ARG A 37 -3.03 4.24 -1.36
C ARG A 37 -3.58 3.52 -0.13
N ILE A 38 -2.95 2.43 0.29
CA ILE A 38 -3.43 1.71 1.48
C ILE A 38 -3.19 2.53 2.76
N MET A 39 -2.10 3.28 2.86
CA MET A 39 -1.87 4.18 3.99
C MET A 39 -2.89 5.33 3.99
N LEU A 40 -3.15 5.97 2.86
CA LEU A 40 -4.18 7.01 2.73
C LEU A 40 -5.58 6.49 3.10
N ALA A 41 -5.90 5.24 2.77
CA ALA A 41 -7.17 4.60 3.09
C ALA A 41 -7.40 4.42 4.61
N HIS A 42 -6.32 4.37 5.41
CA HIS A 42 -6.39 4.26 6.87
C HIS A 42 -6.26 5.61 7.59
N LEU A 43 -6.07 6.71 6.86
CA LEU A 43 -6.10 8.05 7.46
C LEU A 43 -7.52 8.56 7.64
N PRO A 44 -7.76 9.45 8.62
CA PRO A 44 -8.95 10.26 8.64
C PRO A 44 -9.15 10.99 7.31
N GLN A 45 -10.41 11.08 6.86
CA GLN A 45 -10.74 11.62 5.54
C GLN A 45 -10.15 13.01 5.28
N ALA A 46 -10.14 13.89 6.28
CA ALA A 46 -9.56 15.22 6.16
C ALA A 46 -8.05 15.19 5.92
N GLU A 47 -7.32 14.30 6.61
CA GLU A 47 -5.88 14.12 6.45
C GLU A 47 -5.55 13.51 5.08
N ALA A 48 -6.29 12.51 4.64
CA ALA A 48 -6.11 11.92 3.32
C ALA A 48 -6.36 12.95 2.20
N LYS A 49 -7.41 13.76 2.33
CA LYS A 49 -7.71 14.84 1.39
C LYS A 49 -6.60 15.90 1.37
N ALA A 50 -6.08 16.30 2.53
CA ALA A 50 -4.97 17.26 2.63
C ALA A 50 -3.69 16.72 1.98
N ALA A 51 -3.33 15.46 2.25
CA ALA A 51 -2.17 14.81 1.63
C ALA A 51 -2.28 14.75 0.09
N LEU A 52 -3.49 14.54 -0.42
CA LEU A 52 -3.75 14.43 -1.85
C LEU A 52 -3.84 15.79 -2.56
N SER A 53 -4.19 16.86 -1.85
CA SER A 53 -4.29 18.21 -2.45
C SER A 53 -2.98 18.71 -3.04
N THR A 54 -1.85 18.23 -2.53
CA THR A 54 -0.50 18.57 -2.99
C THR A 54 0.07 17.59 -4.03
N SER A 55 -0.68 16.54 -4.37
CA SER A 55 -0.19 15.45 -5.24
C SER A 55 -0.30 15.70 -6.74
N GLY A 56 -0.92 16.82 -7.17
CA GLY A 56 -1.15 17.12 -8.58
C GLY A 56 -2.13 16.19 -9.30
N LEU A 57 -2.92 15.41 -8.56
CA LEU A 57 -3.94 14.54 -9.14
C LEU A 57 -5.13 15.35 -9.66
N HIS A 58 -5.49 15.10 -10.92
CA HIS A 58 -6.66 15.72 -11.57
C HIS A 58 -7.99 14.98 -11.32
N LYS A 59 -7.99 13.93 -10.48
CA LYS A 59 -9.21 13.20 -10.12
C LYS A 59 -10.03 13.95 -9.07
N SER A 60 -11.35 13.85 -9.17
CA SER A 60 -12.22 14.41 -8.16
C SER A 60 -12.04 13.72 -6.81
N TRP A 61 -12.19 14.46 -5.70
CA TRP A 61 -12.14 13.88 -4.36
C TRP A 61 -13.14 12.74 -4.18
N ARG A 62 -14.31 12.81 -4.82
CA ARG A 62 -15.33 11.77 -4.76
C ARG A 62 -14.82 10.43 -5.28
N GLU A 63 -14.20 10.42 -6.45
CA GLU A 63 -13.65 9.20 -7.07
C GLU A 63 -12.52 8.60 -6.24
N ILE A 64 -11.66 9.46 -5.70
CA ILE A 64 -10.56 9.04 -4.83
C ILE A 64 -11.10 8.43 -3.55
N LYS A 65 -12.06 9.08 -2.90
CA LYS A 65 -12.69 8.61 -1.67
C LYS A 65 -13.30 7.21 -1.83
N GLU A 66 -14.09 7.01 -2.89
CA GLU A 66 -14.72 5.71 -3.19
C GLU A 66 -13.66 4.59 -3.32
N ARG A 67 -12.53 4.87 -3.97
CA ARG A 67 -11.41 3.93 -4.08
C ARG A 67 -10.72 3.66 -2.74
N LEU A 68 -10.47 4.70 -1.93
CA LEU A 68 -9.85 4.54 -0.61
C LEU A 68 -10.75 3.72 0.33
N GLU A 69 -12.05 3.97 0.32
CA GLU A 69 -13.03 3.18 1.08
C GLU A 69 -13.06 1.71 0.64
N LEU A 70 -12.95 1.43 -0.65
CA LEU A 70 -12.82 0.06 -1.16
C LEU A 70 -11.55 -0.59 -0.63
N PHE A 71 -10.39 0.08 -0.71
CA PHE A 71 -9.12 -0.44 -0.21
C PHE A 71 -9.15 -0.72 1.29
N GLN A 72 -9.74 0.19 2.06
CA GLN A 72 -9.91 0.01 3.51
C GLN A 72 -10.76 -1.22 3.83
N ARG A 73 -11.92 -1.39 3.15
CA ARG A 73 -12.81 -2.55 3.37
C ARG A 73 -12.17 -3.87 3.01
N ARG A 74 -11.44 -3.96 1.89
CA ARG A 74 -10.80 -5.21 1.46
C ARG A 74 -9.46 -5.48 2.13
N GLY A 75 -8.88 -4.49 2.79
CA GLY A 75 -7.63 -4.60 3.55
C GLY A 75 -6.35 -4.52 2.71
N TRP A 76 -6.44 -4.26 1.41
CA TRP A 76 -5.30 -4.12 0.52
C TRP A 76 -5.58 -3.16 -0.64
N ALA A 77 -4.53 -2.53 -1.14
CA ALA A 77 -4.58 -1.66 -2.30
C ALA A 77 -3.70 -2.19 -3.42
N GLU A 78 -3.94 -1.71 -4.62
CA GLU A 78 -3.13 -2.04 -5.80
C GLU A 78 -2.89 -0.81 -6.67
N GLU A 79 -1.85 -0.91 -7.48
CA GLU A 79 -1.63 -0.10 -8.67
C GLU A 79 -1.14 -1.00 -9.81
N ILE A 80 -1.51 -0.66 -11.03
CA ILE A 80 -1.13 -1.41 -12.23
C ILE A 80 -0.56 -0.41 -13.21
N GLU A 81 0.75 -0.56 -13.53
CA GLU A 81 1.48 0.25 -14.50
C GLU A 81 1.46 1.77 -14.27
N GLU A 82 1.04 2.23 -13.08
CA GLU A 82 1.00 3.66 -12.75
C GLU A 82 2.34 4.19 -12.25
N VAL A 83 3.17 3.35 -11.65
CA VAL A 83 4.54 3.69 -11.22
C VAL A 83 5.53 3.29 -12.29
N SER A 84 5.41 2.07 -12.80
CA SER A 84 6.30 1.52 -13.81
C SER A 84 5.53 0.62 -14.78
N ARG A 85 5.76 0.84 -16.06
CA ARG A 85 5.14 0.05 -17.11
C ARG A 85 5.51 -1.44 -16.98
N GLY A 86 4.53 -2.32 -17.18
CA GLY A 86 4.70 -3.77 -17.07
C GLY A 86 4.78 -4.29 -15.63
N GLN A 87 4.52 -3.44 -14.63
CA GLN A 87 4.53 -3.81 -13.21
C GLN A 87 3.17 -3.60 -12.56
N ARG A 88 2.86 -4.46 -11.60
CA ARG A 88 1.72 -4.37 -10.69
C ARG A 88 2.22 -4.46 -9.27
N SER A 89 1.71 -3.62 -8.39
CA SER A 89 2.02 -3.68 -6.96
C SER A 89 0.76 -3.88 -6.15
N ILE A 90 0.88 -4.67 -5.08
CA ILE A 90 -0.15 -4.87 -4.06
C ILE A 90 0.45 -4.49 -2.72
N ALA A 91 -0.32 -3.80 -1.88
CA ALA A 91 0.13 -3.37 -0.57
C ALA A 91 -0.95 -3.53 0.50
N VAL A 92 -0.50 -3.79 1.72
CA VAL A 92 -1.30 -3.84 2.95
C VAL A 92 -0.74 -2.87 3.98
N ALA A 93 -1.59 -2.32 4.86
CA ALA A 93 -1.16 -1.41 5.91
C ALA A 93 -0.64 -2.18 7.13
N ILE A 94 0.40 -1.63 7.76
CA ILE A 94 0.78 -1.91 9.13
C ILE A 94 0.21 -0.79 9.98
N VAL A 95 -0.71 -1.12 10.87
CA VAL A 95 -1.42 -0.12 11.67
C VAL A 95 -0.99 -0.16 13.14
N ASP A 96 -1.05 0.98 13.79
CA ASP A 96 -0.84 1.11 15.23
C ASP A 96 -2.09 0.71 16.05
N HIS A 97 -2.03 0.87 17.36
CA HIS A 97 -3.12 0.57 18.29
C HIS A 97 -4.36 1.47 18.10
N LEU A 98 -4.23 2.59 17.41
CA LEU A 98 -5.33 3.49 17.06
C LEU A 98 -5.84 3.25 15.62
N GLN A 99 -5.42 2.16 14.99
CA GLN A 99 -5.72 1.83 13.59
C GLN A 99 -5.20 2.87 12.57
N ARG A 100 -4.20 3.68 12.98
CA ARG A 100 -3.53 4.61 12.08
C ARG A 100 -2.42 3.91 11.30
N PRO A 101 -2.17 4.28 10.04
CA PRO A 101 -1.15 3.65 9.23
C PRO A 101 0.24 4.09 9.67
N ALA A 102 1.01 3.18 10.24
CA ALA A 102 2.41 3.39 10.61
C ALA A 102 3.36 3.13 9.44
N ALA A 103 3.09 2.07 8.69
CA ALA A 103 3.86 1.66 7.52
C ALA A 103 2.97 0.85 6.56
N SER A 104 3.55 0.35 5.48
CA SER A 104 2.92 -0.62 4.59
C SER A 104 3.93 -1.67 4.12
N LEU A 105 3.43 -2.86 3.84
CA LEU A 105 4.14 -3.91 3.13
C LEU A 105 3.61 -3.99 1.71
N ALA A 106 4.49 -4.11 0.73
CA ALA A 106 4.10 -4.27 -0.66
C ALA A 106 4.89 -5.37 -1.35
N VAL A 107 4.28 -5.97 -2.35
CA VAL A 107 4.92 -6.82 -3.33
C VAL A 107 4.70 -6.24 -4.71
N THR A 108 5.76 -6.20 -5.51
CA THR A 108 5.71 -5.78 -6.91
C THR A 108 6.13 -6.95 -7.80
N TYR A 109 5.38 -7.18 -8.84
CA TYR A 109 5.62 -8.24 -9.82
C TYR A 109 5.23 -7.78 -11.22
N ARG A 110 5.65 -8.54 -12.22
CA ARG A 110 5.32 -8.25 -13.63
C ARG A 110 3.83 -8.51 -13.89
N VAL A 111 3.23 -7.69 -14.73
CA VAL A 111 1.80 -7.81 -15.08
C VAL A 111 1.49 -9.16 -15.71
N ASP A 112 2.40 -9.70 -16.54
CA ASP A 112 2.24 -11.02 -17.19
C ASP A 112 2.24 -12.20 -16.18
N VAL A 113 2.91 -12.05 -15.04
CA VAL A 113 2.87 -13.03 -13.93
C VAL A 113 1.57 -12.92 -13.15
N ALA A 114 0.96 -11.73 -13.15
CA ALA A 114 -0.28 -11.43 -12.44
C ALA A 114 -1.55 -12.01 -13.08
N GLU A 115 -1.45 -12.62 -14.25
CA GLU A 115 -2.58 -13.34 -14.88
C GLU A 115 -2.99 -14.58 -14.08
N ASN A 116 -2.15 -15.03 -13.14
CA ASN A 116 -2.50 -16.08 -12.20
C ASN A 116 -3.14 -15.48 -10.93
N GLU A 117 -4.47 -15.35 -10.92
CA GLU A 117 -5.22 -14.81 -9.77
C GLU A 117 -4.96 -15.57 -8.47
N GLN A 118 -4.72 -16.87 -8.52
CA GLN A 118 -4.41 -17.67 -7.33
C GLN A 118 -3.08 -17.26 -6.69
N ALA A 119 -2.07 -16.93 -7.50
CA ALA A 119 -0.80 -16.43 -6.99
C ALA A 119 -0.95 -15.03 -6.36
N VAL A 120 -1.80 -14.20 -6.93
CA VAL A 120 -2.16 -12.88 -6.40
C VAL A 120 -2.84 -12.99 -5.05
N ASP A 121 -3.85 -13.85 -4.94
CA ASP A 121 -4.59 -14.09 -3.69
C ASP A 121 -3.67 -14.66 -2.60
N ALA A 122 -2.77 -15.59 -2.95
CA ALA A 122 -1.78 -16.11 -2.02
C ALA A 122 -0.82 -15.01 -1.51
N ALA A 123 -0.37 -14.12 -2.39
CA ALA A 123 0.48 -12.99 -2.01
C ALA A 123 -0.26 -12.02 -1.07
N ILE A 124 -1.52 -11.70 -1.35
CA ILE A 124 -2.37 -10.86 -0.48
C ILE A 124 -2.49 -11.50 0.91
N ALA A 125 -2.79 -12.79 0.99
CA ALA A 125 -2.94 -13.51 2.25
C ALA A 125 -1.64 -13.47 3.09
N VAL A 126 -0.49 -13.68 2.45
CA VAL A 126 0.82 -13.60 3.10
C VAL A 126 1.10 -12.18 3.61
N LEU A 127 0.85 -11.17 2.79
CA LEU A 127 1.05 -9.76 3.18
C LEU A 127 0.18 -9.38 4.38
N ILE A 128 -1.11 -9.74 4.38
CA ILE A 128 -2.03 -9.46 5.48
C ILE A 128 -1.55 -10.12 6.77
N LYS A 129 -1.15 -11.39 6.69
CA LYS A 129 -0.61 -12.13 7.85
C LYS A 129 0.66 -11.48 8.40
N ALA A 130 1.58 -11.10 7.52
CA ALA A 130 2.84 -10.46 7.90
C ALA A 130 2.59 -9.08 8.53
N ALA A 131 1.76 -8.23 7.92
CA ALA A 131 1.42 -6.92 8.45
C ALA A 131 0.78 -7.00 9.83
N LYS A 132 -0.15 -7.94 10.02
CA LYS A 132 -0.78 -8.21 11.32
C LYS A 132 0.25 -8.62 12.37
N SER A 133 1.16 -9.53 12.03
CA SER A 133 2.24 -9.95 12.94
C SER A 133 3.15 -8.79 13.33
N ILE A 134 3.51 -7.92 12.39
CA ILE A 134 4.33 -6.73 12.66
C ILE A 134 3.57 -5.75 13.55
N SER A 135 2.31 -5.45 13.26
CA SER A 135 1.46 -4.59 14.09
C SER A 135 1.39 -5.09 15.54
N GLN A 136 1.18 -6.39 15.74
CA GLN A 136 1.15 -7.01 17.07
C GLN A 136 2.49 -6.88 17.80
N ARG A 137 3.60 -7.12 17.12
CA ARG A 137 4.94 -7.05 17.73
C ARG A 137 5.38 -5.63 18.07
N MET A 138 5.01 -4.66 17.24
CA MET A 138 5.41 -3.26 17.43
C MET A 138 4.49 -2.49 18.39
N TYR A 139 3.20 -2.80 18.40
CA TYR A 139 2.19 -1.98 19.05
C TYR A 139 1.32 -2.74 20.03
N GLY A 140 1.53 -4.05 20.22
CA GLY A 140 0.72 -4.87 21.13
C GLY A 140 -0.76 -4.95 20.72
N THR A 141 -1.06 -4.79 19.45
CA THR A 141 -2.43 -4.84 18.95
C THR A 141 -2.93 -6.28 18.94
N ASP A 142 -3.42 -6.75 20.08
CA ASP A 142 -4.31 -7.91 20.10
C ASP A 142 -5.62 -7.50 19.45
N THR A 143 -5.80 -7.91 18.21
CA THR A 143 -7.12 -7.87 17.60
C THR A 143 -7.96 -8.91 18.31
N LYS A 144 -8.57 -8.55 19.47
CA LYS A 144 -9.70 -9.31 19.97
C LYS A 144 -10.77 -9.22 18.90
N ALA A 145 -10.94 -10.32 18.18
CA ALA A 145 -12.12 -10.52 17.36
C ALA A 145 -13.35 -10.33 18.25
N GLN A 146 -14.14 -9.33 17.95
CA GLN A 146 -15.57 -9.32 18.28
C GLN A 146 -16.30 -9.72 17.02
#